data_67bc815ddc55c74e9ce86738205a7818
#
_entry.id   67bc815ddc55c74e9ce86738205a7818
#
_cell.length_a   1.000
_cell.length_b   1.000
_cell.length_c   1.000
_cell.angle_alpha   90.00
_cell.angle_beta   90.00
_cell.angle_gamma   90.00
#
_symmetry.space_group_name_H-M   'P 1'
#
loop_
_entity.id
_entity.type
_entity.pdbx_description
1 polymer ?
#
loop_
_entity_poly.entity_id
_entity_poly.type
_entity_poly.pdbx_seq_one_letter_code
_entity_poly.pdbx_strand_id
1 'polypeptide(L)'
;MKTKITLFALLTLTTSAVYAEDVSKYQEESRAVAMPFLKNLAAENKKAVEEGGPGSAIKVCTEIAPKMAGDISRQNGWKLTRVSLKVRNPLLGTPDAWEQKNLQEFEARVAKGEKVETMEVAEIVQEPAGKSFRFMKAIALQSGCVACHGNAEQIPDNVKAKLSEEYPHDKATGYGVGQIRGAVSIKRPI
;
A
#
# COMPACT_ATOMS: atom_id res chain seq x y z
N MET A 1 -6.02 61.99 28.87
CA MET A 1 -6.49 60.88 28.04
C MET A 1 -5.35 59.90 27.85
N LYS A 2 -5.40 58.71 28.48
CA LYS A 2 -4.35 57.68 28.37
C LYS A 2 -4.87 56.55 27.50
N THR A 3 -4.36 56.45 26.28
CA THR A 3 -4.73 55.45 25.29
C THR A 3 -4.01 54.12 25.67
N LYS A 4 -4.77 53.09 26.03
CA LYS A 4 -4.25 51.74 26.22
C LYS A 4 -4.22 51.03 24.87
N ILE A 5 -3.05 50.79 24.33
CA ILE A 5 -2.85 49.94 23.15
C ILE A 5 -2.83 48.49 23.65
N THR A 6 -3.83 47.72 23.28
CA THR A 6 -3.96 46.30 23.58
C THR A 6 -3.13 45.54 22.55
N LEU A 7 -2.08 44.91 23.03
CA LEU A 7 -1.24 43.98 22.23
C LEU A 7 -1.91 42.59 22.21
N PHE A 8 -2.69 42.31 21.15
CA PHE A 8 -3.30 41.01 20.93
C PHE A 8 -3.05 40.64 19.45
N ALA A 9 -2.00 39.90 19.18
CA ALA A 9 -1.84 39.03 18.01
C ALA A 9 -0.40 38.56 17.91
N LEU A 10 -0.09 37.38 18.31
CA LEU A 10 1.00 36.52 17.71
C LEU A 10 1.16 35.18 18.45
N LEU A 11 0.13 34.34 18.44
CA LEU A 11 0.31 32.99 19.03
C LEU A 11 -0.31 31.85 18.20
N THR A 12 -0.60 32.02 16.93
CA THR A 12 -1.33 31.00 16.14
C THR A 12 -0.55 30.37 14.98
N LEU A 13 0.69 30.80 14.70
CA LEU A 13 1.44 30.31 13.53
C LEU A 13 2.39 29.12 13.81
N THR A 14 2.71 28.81 15.06
CA THR A 14 3.75 27.82 15.38
C THR A 14 3.24 26.37 15.34
N THR A 15 1.96 26.13 15.67
CA THR A 15 1.42 24.76 15.76
C THR A 15 1.23 24.10 14.41
N SER A 16 0.86 24.85 13.37
CA SER A 16 0.64 24.31 12.02
C SER A 16 1.95 23.89 11.34
N ALA A 17 3.04 24.62 11.56
CA ALA A 17 4.34 24.31 10.98
C ALA A 17 4.95 23.03 11.57
N VAL A 18 4.87 22.85 12.88
CA VAL A 18 5.37 21.65 13.56
C VAL A 18 4.58 20.41 13.11
N TYR A 19 3.26 20.52 12.99
CA TYR A 19 2.43 19.41 12.51
C TYR A 19 2.75 19.00 11.07
N ALA A 20 2.96 19.98 10.19
CA ALA A 20 3.33 19.73 8.79
C ALA A 20 4.73 19.09 8.66
N GLU A 21 5.68 19.49 9.50
CA GLU A 21 7.03 18.92 9.53
C GLU A 21 6.99 17.44 9.98
N ASP A 22 6.22 17.10 11.01
CA ASP A 22 6.04 15.73 11.48
C ASP A 22 5.43 14.82 10.40
N VAL A 23 4.41 15.28 9.69
CA VAL A 23 3.79 14.51 8.58
C VAL A 23 4.80 14.24 7.47
N SER A 24 5.55 15.27 7.04
CA SER A 24 6.57 15.14 6.00
C SER A 24 7.67 14.14 6.38
N LYS A 25 8.16 14.23 7.60
CA LYS A 25 9.17 13.32 8.14
C LYS A 25 8.67 11.87 8.15
N TYR A 26 7.47 11.63 8.70
CA TYR A 26 6.90 10.29 8.76
C TYR A 26 6.60 9.73 7.37
N GLN A 27 6.22 10.58 6.42
CA GLN A 27 6.02 10.18 5.03
C GLN A 27 7.33 9.74 4.38
N GLU A 28 8.42 10.47 4.56
CA GLU A 28 9.74 10.11 4.05
C GLU A 28 10.25 8.79 4.65
N GLU A 29 10.15 8.63 5.97
CA GLU A 29 10.51 7.39 6.66
C GLU A 29 9.67 6.21 6.15
N SER A 30 8.36 6.40 5.96
CA SER A 30 7.48 5.36 5.42
C SER A 30 7.81 5.00 3.98
N ARG A 31 8.13 5.98 3.15
CA ARG A 31 8.56 5.76 1.76
C ARG A 31 9.90 5.01 1.72
N ALA A 32 10.84 5.35 2.62
CA ALA A 32 12.13 4.67 2.74
C ALA A 32 12.00 3.18 3.12
N VAL A 33 10.89 2.79 3.74
CA VAL A 33 10.56 1.39 4.07
C VAL A 33 9.74 0.72 2.96
N ALA A 34 8.73 1.40 2.44
CA ALA A 34 7.80 0.84 1.45
C ALA A 34 8.47 0.57 0.09
N MET A 35 9.35 1.46 -0.37
CA MET A 35 9.96 1.32 -1.69
C MET A 35 10.94 0.14 -1.79
N PRO A 36 11.88 -0.08 -0.84
CA PRO A 36 12.69 -1.28 -0.82
C PRO A 36 11.87 -2.57 -0.68
N PHE A 37 10.82 -2.57 0.13
CA PHE A 37 9.90 -3.72 0.23
C PHE A 37 9.29 -4.08 -1.12
N LEU A 38 8.74 -3.11 -1.86
CA LEU A 38 8.17 -3.34 -3.19
C LEU A 38 9.21 -3.82 -4.19
N LYS A 39 10.41 -3.21 -4.20
CA LYS A 39 11.52 -3.59 -5.08
C LYS A 39 11.98 -5.03 -4.82
N ASN A 40 12.19 -5.38 -3.56
CA ASN A 40 12.65 -6.72 -3.19
C ASN A 40 11.59 -7.78 -3.49
N LEU A 41 10.32 -7.49 -3.21
CA LEU A 41 9.22 -8.39 -3.54
C LEU A 41 9.09 -8.60 -5.05
N ALA A 42 9.25 -7.55 -5.86
CA ALA A 42 9.24 -7.67 -7.32
C ALA A 42 10.41 -8.51 -7.82
N ALA A 43 11.60 -8.37 -7.22
CA ALA A 43 12.77 -9.17 -7.56
C ALA A 43 12.58 -10.65 -7.23
N GLU A 44 12.03 -10.99 -6.05
CA GLU A 44 11.69 -12.36 -5.68
C GLU A 44 10.66 -13.00 -6.63
N ASN A 45 9.61 -12.24 -6.99
CA ASN A 45 8.64 -12.71 -7.99
C ASN A 45 9.28 -12.96 -9.35
N LYS A 46 10.09 -12.03 -9.84
CA LYS A 46 10.79 -12.17 -11.12
C LYS A 46 11.67 -13.40 -11.12
N LYS A 47 12.49 -13.58 -10.09
CA LYS A 47 13.37 -14.74 -9.92
C LYS A 47 12.57 -16.04 -9.96
N ALA A 48 11.50 -16.15 -9.19
CA ALA A 48 10.67 -17.35 -9.15
C ALA A 48 10.02 -17.67 -10.51
N VAL A 49 9.60 -16.64 -11.26
CA VAL A 49 9.07 -16.82 -12.63
C VAL A 49 10.14 -17.28 -13.60
N GLU A 50 11.36 -16.76 -13.52
CA GLU A 50 12.49 -17.16 -14.38
C GLU A 50 12.93 -18.60 -14.11
N GLU A 51 12.90 -19.05 -12.86
CA GLU A 51 13.33 -20.39 -12.44
C GLU A 51 12.27 -21.47 -12.70
N GLY A 52 10.99 -21.18 -12.55
CA GLY A 52 9.94 -22.21 -12.60
C GLY A 52 8.61 -21.78 -13.21
N GLY A 53 8.59 -20.65 -13.92
CA GLY A 53 7.40 -20.10 -14.54
C GLY A 53 6.46 -19.40 -13.54
N PRO A 54 5.34 -18.81 -14.03
CA PRO A 54 4.43 -17.99 -13.22
C PRO A 54 3.84 -18.71 -12.01
N GLY A 55 3.62 -20.05 -12.11
CA GLY A 55 3.11 -20.86 -11.01
C GLY A 55 4.04 -20.91 -9.79
N SER A 56 5.35 -20.80 -9.99
CA SER A 56 6.35 -20.82 -8.91
C SER A 56 6.32 -19.52 -8.08
N ALA A 57 5.94 -18.40 -8.69
CA ALA A 57 5.81 -17.12 -8.01
C ALA A 57 4.64 -17.08 -7.00
N ILE A 58 3.71 -18.04 -7.04
CA ILE A 58 2.62 -18.14 -6.05
C ILE A 58 3.21 -18.35 -4.65
N LYS A 59 4.29 -19.15 -4.52
CA LYS A 59 5.00 -19.35 -3.25
C LYS A 59 5.59 -18.04 -2.69
N VAL A 60 6.03 -17.14 -3.54
CA VAL A 60 6.47 -15.79 -3.10
C VAL A 60 5.31 -15.05 -2.43
N CYS A 61 4.10 -15.18 -2.95
CA CYS A 61 2.92 -14.51 -2.40
C CYS A 61 2.42 -15.15 -1.10
N THR A 62 2.51 -16.50 -0.98
CA THR A 62 2.02 -17.23 0.20
C THR A 62 2.98 -17.19 1.38
N GLU A 63 4.29 -17.22 1.14
CA GLU A 63 5.30 -17.38 2.18
C GLU A 63 6.22 -16.15 2.31
N ILE A 64 6.87 -15.76 1.21
CA ILE A 64 7.95 -14.76 1.27
C ILE A 64 7.40 -13.36 1.57
N ALA A 65 6.35 -12.94 0.88
CA ALA A 65 5.79 -11.60 1.03
C ALA A 65 5.21 -11.33 2.44
N PRO A 66 4.46 -12.26 3.06
CA PRO A 66 4.02 -12.09 4.45
C PRO A 66 5.20 -12.06 5.44
N LYS A 67 6.20 -12.92 5.23
CA LYS A 67 7.41 -12.93 6.07
C LYS A 67 8.15 -11.60 5.98
N MET A 68 8.40 -11.09 4.78
CA MET A 68 9.07 -9.79 4.57
C MET A 68 8.29 -8.66 5.26
N ALA A 69 6.97 -8.60 5.08
CA ALA A 69 6.13 -7.59 5.70
C ALA A 69 6.15 -7.68 7.24
N GLY A 70 6.11 -8.89 7.79
CA GLY A 70 6.21 -9.16 9.21
C GLY A 70 7.58 -8.78 9.81
N ASP A 71 8.67 -9.10 9.10
CA ASP A 71 10.03 -8.74 9.53
C ASP A 71 10.19 -7.22 9.60
N ILE A 72 9.77 -6.50 8.55
CA ILE A 72 9.80 -5.04 8.51
C ILE A 72 8.93 -4.43 9.63
N SER A 73 7.75 -5.00 9.85
CA SER A 73 6.83 -4.53 10.90
C SER A 73 7.46 -4.65 12.29
N ARG A 74 8.12 -5.77 12.58
CA ARG A 74 8.82 -6.00 13.84
C ARG A 74 10.03 -5.07 14.03
N GLN A 75 10.81 -4.87 12.98
CA GLN A 75 12.01 -4.02 13.03
C GLN A 75 11.68 -2.55 13.28
N ASN A 76 10.57 -2.07 12.77
CA ASN A 76 10.20 -0.66 12.84
C ASN A 76 9.15 -0.35 13.93
N GLY A 77 8.49 -1.36 14.50
CA GLY A 77 7.34 -1.16 15.40
C GLY A 77 6.08 -0.63 14.69
N TRP A 78 6.02 -0.75 13.35
CA TRP A 78 4.90 -0.30 12.51
C TRP A 78 4.20 -1.50 11.89
N LYS A 79 2.92 -1.36 11.56
CA LYS A 79 2.24 -2.37 10.76
C LYS A 79 2.46 -2.04 9.28
N LEU A 80 3.14 -2.94 8.55
CA LEU A 80 3.24 -2.90 7.09
C LEU A 80 2.41 -4.04 6.50
N THR A 81 1.51 -3.72 5.57
CA THR A 81 0.67 -4.67 4.86
C THR A 81 0.55 -4.31 3.38
N ARG A 82 0.00 -5.25 2.58
CA ARG A 82 -0.48 -4.98 1.23
C ARG A 82 -1.98 -5.18 1.21
N VAL A 83 -2.71 -4.17 0.78
CA VAL A 83 -4.18 -4.16 0.75
C VAL A 83 -4.71 -3.93 -0.66
N SER A 84 -5.92 -4.40 -0.93
CA SER A 84 -6.55 -4.27 -2.25
C SER A 84 -8.06 -4.33 -2.16
N LEU A 85 -8.78 -3.69 -3.09
CA LEU A 85 -10.23 -3.83 -3.22
C LEU A 85 -10.62 -5.22 -3.73
N LYS A 86 -9.82 -5.80 -4.65
CA LYS A 86 -9.95 -7.20 -5.07
C LYS A 86 -8.89 -8.04 -4.36
N VAL A 87 -9.27 -8.66 -3.25
CA VAL A 87 -8.36 -9.32 -2.33
C VAL A 87 -8.02 -10.73 -2.81
N ARG A 88 -6.73 -11.12 -2.78
CA ARG A 88 -6.29 -12.50 -3.00
C ARG A 88 -6.32 -13.32 -1.71
N ASN A 89 -5.72 -12.78 -0.65
CA ASN A 89 -5.74 -13.38 0.68
C ASN A 89 -6.57 -12.51 1.62
N PRO A 90 -7.81 -12.90 1.98
CA PRO A 90 -8.69 -12.09 2.82
C PRO A 90 -8.11 -11.80 4.21
N LEU A 91 -7.34 -12.72 4.78
CA LEU A 91 -6.77 -12.56 6.12
C LEU A 91 -5.69 -11.47 6.19
N LEU A 92 -4.96 -11.26 5.10
CA LEU A 92 -3.80 -10.35 5.06
C LEU A 92 -4.04 -9.09 4.24
N GLY A 93 -4.99 -9.13 3.30
CA GLY A 93 -5.13 -8.09 2.28
C GLY A 93 -6.44 -7.30 2.30
N THR A 94 -7.35 -7.60 3.23
CA THR A 94 -8.61 -6.86 3.37
C THR A 94 -8.32 -5.47 3.94
N PRO A 95 -8.70 -4.40 3.20
CA PRO A 95 -8.47 -3.04 3.64
C PRO A 95 -9.41 -2.64 4.79
N ASP A 96 -8.92 -1.85 5.73
CA ASP A 96 -9.78 -1.15 6.67
C ASP A 96 -10.51 0.04 5.99
N ALA A 97 -11.40 0.72 6.71
CA ALA A 97 -12.22 1.80 6.14
C ALA A 97 -11.38 2.94 5.55
N TRP A 98 -10.28 3.32 6.20
CA TRP A 98 -9.36 4.35 5.71
C TRP A 98 -8.61 3.88 4.45
N GLU A 99 -8.11 2.65 4.45
CA GLU A 99 -7.44 2.04 3.31
C GLU A 99 -8.39 1.87 2.11
N GLN A 100 -9.63 1.43 2.36
CA GLN A 100 -10.63 1.26 1.32
C GLN A 100 -10.96 2.60 0.63
N LYS A 101 -11.17 3.66 1.42
CA LYS A 101 -11.41 5.02 0.89
C LYS A 101 -10.26 5.46 -0.02
N ASN A 102 -9.01 5.29 0.44
CA ASN A 102 -7.85 5.72 -0.33
C ASN A 102 -7.59 4.86 -1.57
N LEU A 103 -7.89 3.55 -1.53
CA LEU A 103 -7.83 2.69 -2.73
C LEU A 103 -8.84 3.15 -3.79
N GLN A 104 -10.07 3.47 -3.39
CA GLN A 104 -11.10 4.01 -4.30
C GLN A 104 -10.68 5.36 -4.89
N GLU A 105 -10.07 6.23 -4.08
CA GLU A 105 -9.53 7.51 -4.55
C GLU A 105 -8.38 7.30 -5.55
N PHE A 106 -7.48 6.35 -5.31
CA PHE A 106 -6.44 6.00 -6.27
C PHE A 106 -7.02 5.53 -7.61
N GLU A 107 -8.05 4.67 -7.59
CA GLU A 107 -8.74 4.25 -8.83
C GLU A 107 -9.37 5.43 -9.57
N ALA A 108 -10.01 6.35 -8.83
CA ALA A 108 -10.60 7.57 -9.40
C ALA A 108 -9.54 8.50 -10.02
N ARG A 109 -8.36 8.59 -9.44
CA ARG A 109 -7.22 9.37 -9.96
C ARG A 109 -6.64 8.75 -11.23
N VAL A 110 -6.51 7.41 -11.28
CA VAL A 110 -6.12 6.69 -12.52
C VAL A 110 -7.12 6.94 -13.63
N ALA A 111 -8.42 6.89 -13.34
CA ALA A 111 -9.46 7.17 -14.33
C ALA A 111 -9.37 8.60 -14.91
N LYS A 112 -8.76 9.55 -14.18
CA LYS A 112 -8.45 10.91 -14.64
C LYS A 112 -7.09 11.04 -15.32
N GLY A 113 -6.36 9.93 -15.52
CA GLY A 113 -5.08 9.90 -16.24
C GLY A 113 -3.84 10.11 -15.37
N GLU A 114 -3.98 10.11 -14.04
CA GLU A 114 -2.81 10.21 -13.16
C GLU A 114 -1.99 8.91 -13.16
N LYS A 115 -0.67 9.04 -13.07
CA LYS A 115 0.25 7.89 -13.06
C LYS A 115 0.27 7.22 -11.70
N VAL A 116 0.04 5.91 -11.68
CA VAL A 116 0.01 5.11 -10.42
C VAL A 116 1.32 5.20 -9.64
N GLU A 117 2.45 5.27 -10.34
CA GLU A 117 3.78 5.28 -9.74
C GLU A 117 4.02 6.50 -8.84
N THR A 118 3.28 7.59 -9.06
CA THR A 118 3.40 8.81 -8.23
C THR A 118 2.41 8.82 -7.07
N MET A 119 1.40 7.94 -7.08
CA MET A 119 0.30 7.98 -6.11
C MET A 119 0.70 7.48 -4.74
N GLU A 120 0.55 8.34 -3.76
CA GLU A 120 0.64 8.02 -2.34
C GLU A 120 -0.26 8.96 -1.54
N VAL A 121 -0.53 8.58 -0.31
CA VAL A 121 -1.25 9.38 0.69
C VAL A 121 -0.59 9.20 2.04
N ALA A 122 -0.52 10.29 2.81
CA ALA A 122 0.01 10.34 4.15
C ALA A 122 -0.87 11.24 5.03
N GLU A 123 -1.26 10.75 6.19
CA GLU A 123 -2.19 11.45 7.07
C GLU A 123 -2.00 11.01 8.53
N ILE A 124 -2.18 11.94 9.49
CA ILE A 124 -2.34 11.59 10.90
C ILE A 124 -3.83 11.41 11.16
N VAL A 125 -4.21 10.23 11.62
CA VAL A 125 -5.60 9.85 11.86
C VAL A 125 -5.82 9.62 13.35
N GLN A 126 -6.92 10.16 13.89
CA GLN A 126 -7.38 9.83 15.23
C GLN A 126 -8.15 8.51 15.17
N GLU A 127 -7.67 7.51 15.89
CA GLU A 127 -8.30 6.20 16.00
C GLU A 127 -8.71 5.93 17.46
N PRO A 128 -9.57 4.93 17.73
CA PRO A 128 -9.97 4.60 19.11
C PRO A 128 -8.80 4.28 20.05
N ALA A 129 -7.71 3.72 19.51
CA ALA A 129 -6.50 3.37 20.26
C ALA A 129 -5.49 4.51 20.39
N GLY A 130 -5.78 5.71 19.86
CA GLY A 130 -4.87 6.86 19.85
C GLY A 130 -4.59 7.40 18.46
N LYS A 131 -3.63 8.30 18.36
CA LYS A 131 -3.20 8.83 17.05
C LYS A 131 -2.33 7.83 16.32
N SER A 132 -2.52 7.75 15.01
CA SER A 132 -1.69 6.97 14.11
C SER A 132 -1.32 7.78 12.88
N PHE A 133 -0.06 7.71 12.47
CA PHE A 133 0.31 8.12 11.13
C PHE A 133 0.00 6.97 10.16
N ARG A 134 -0.70 7.30 9.08
CA ARG A 134 -1.11 6.37 8.03
C ARG A 134 -0.45 6.77 6.72
N PHE A 135 0.08 5.78 6.01
CA PHE A 135 0.69 5.98 4.70
C PHE A 135 0.26 4.87 3.75
N MET A 136 -0.06 5.22 2.52
CA MET A 136 -0.26 4.25 1.45
C MET A 136 0.51 4.65 0.21
N LYS A 137 1.12 3.64 -0.45
CA LYS A 137 1.76 3.75 -1.76
C LYS A 137 1.06 2.82 -2.73
N ALA A 138 0.50 3.37 -3.79
CA ALA A 138 -0.20 2.60 -4.82
C ALA A 138 0.75 1.62 -5.54
N ILE A 139 0.21 0.48 -5.93
CA ILE A 139 0.89 -0.58 -6.71
C ILE A 139 0.20 -0.68 -8.06
N ALA A 140 0.94 -0.33 -9.13
CA ALA A 140 0.49 -0.53 -10.50
C ALA A 140 0.55 -2.01 -10.92
N LEU A 141 -0.43 -2.46 -11.70
CA LEU A 141 -0.32 -3.73 -12.39
C LEU A 141 0.61 -3.57 -13.61
N GLN A 142 1.71 -4.30 -13.60
CA GLN A 142 2.67 -4.32 -14.71
C GLN A 142 2.39 -5.47 -15.68
N SER A 143 3.00 -5.47 -16.87
CA SER A 143 2.81 -6.52 -17.87
C SER A 143 3.11 -7.93 -17.37
N GLY A 144 4.17 -8.10 -16.56
CA GLY A 144 4.50 -9.39 -15.93
C GLY A 144 3.48 -9.88 -14.88
N CYS A 145 2.59 -9.00 -14.40
CA CYS A 145 1.61 -9.35 -13.36
C CYS A 145 0.36 -10.03 -13.92
N VAL A 146 0.09 -9.89 -15.24
CA VAL A 146 -1.14 -10.41 -15.88
C VAL A 146 -1.22 -11.92 -15.87
N ALA A 147 -0.09 -12.64 -15.83
CA ALA A 147 -0.05 -14.10 -15.72
C ALA A 147 -0.69 -14.65 -14.43
N CYS A 148 -0.91 -13.79 -13.42
CA CYS A 148 -1.56 -14.16 -12.16
C CYS A 148 -2.74 -13.25 -11.78
N HIS A 149 -2.87 -12.09 -12.43
CA HIS A 149 -3.86 -11.06 -12.09
C HIS A 149 -4.71 -10.60 -13.28
N GLY A 150 -4.38 -11.03 -14.50
CA GLY A 150 -5.10 -10.69 -15.72
C GLY A 150 -6.48 -11.33 -15.84
N ASN A 151 -7.06 -11.25 -17.03
CA ASN A 151 -8.30 -11.94 -17.36
C ASN A 151 -8.10 -13.44 -17.42
N ALA A 152 -9.20 -14.20 -17.43
CA ALA A 152 -9.18 -15.66 -17.43
C ALA A 152 -8.35 -16.26 -18.59
N GLU A 153 -8.36 -15.61 -19.75
CA GLU A 153 -7.62 -16.03 -20.94
C GLU A 153 -6.09 -15.76 -20.83
N GLN A 154 -5.70 -14.82 -20.00
CA GLN A 154 -4.29 -14.42 -19.78
C GLN A 154 -3.59 -15.25 -18.70
N ILE A 155 -4.36 -15.90 -17.84
CA ILE A 155 -3.82 -16.73 -16.75
C ILE A 155 -3.71 -18.17 -17.24
N PRO A 156 -2.49 -18.77 -17.28
CA PRO A 156 -2.31 -20.16 -17.68
C PRO A 156 -3.07 -21.13 -16.75
N ASP A 157 -3.54 -22.26 -17.30
CA ASP A 157 -4.39 -23.21 -16.55
C ASP A 157 -3.68 -23.80 -15.32
N ASN A 158 -2.38 -24.07 -15.41
CA ASN A 158 -1.58 -24.52 -14.27
C ASN A 158 -1.46 -23.46 -13.16
N VAL A 159 -1.49 -22.18 -13.53
CA VAL A 159 -1.52 -21.05 -12.56
C VAL A 159 -2.90 -20.93 -11.93
N LYS A 160 -3.99 -21.05 -12.72
CA LYS A 160 -5.37 -21.06 -12.20
C LYS A 160 -5.58 -22.17 -11.19
N ALA A 161 -5.14 -23.40 -11.52
CA ALA A 161 -5.26 -24.55 -10.63
C ALA A 161 -4.57 -24.27 -9.28
N LYS A 162 -3.33 -23.78 -9.32
CA LYS A 162 -2.56 -23.49 -8.12
C LYS A 162 -3.11 -22.29 -7.33
N LEU A 163 -3.63 -21.27 -8.00
CA LEU A 163 -4.31 -20.16 -7.34
C LEU A 163 -5.60 -20.62 -6.63
N SER A 164 -6.37 -21.54 -7.24
CA SER A 164 -7.57 -22.09 -6.60
C SER A 164 -7.25 -22.93 -5.38
N GLU A 165 -6.14 -23.66 -5.39
CA GLU A 165 -5.65 -24.44 -4.25
C GLU A 165 -5.21 -23.53 -3.09
N GLU A 166 -4.35 -22.56 -3.37
CA GLU A 166 -3.74 -21.71 -2.34
C GLU A 166 -4.65 -20.57 -1.86
N TYR A 167 -5.57 -20.13 -2.72
CA TYR A 167 -6.45 -18.99 -2.49
C TYR A 167 -7.89 -19.27 -2.95
N PRO A 168 -8.65 -20.13 -2.27
CA PRO A 168 -10.01 -20.52 -2.68
C PRO A 168 -11.01 -19.35 -2.73
N HIS A 169 -10.67 -18.23 -2.11
CA HIS A 169 -11.48 -17.00 -2.11
C HIS A 169 -10.84 -15.86 -2.91
N ASP A 170 -9.93 -16.17 -3.83
CA ASP A 170 -9.23 -15.17 -4.66
C ASP A 170 -10.21 -14.33 -5.49
N LYS A 171 -10.12 -13.01 -5.36
CA LYS A 171 -10.82 -12.02 -6.18
C LYS A 171 -9.86 -11.15 -7.00
N ALA A 172 -8.56 -11.41 -6.93
CA ALA A 172 -7.52 -10.55 -7.49
C ALA A 172 -7.19 -10.86 -8.96
N THR A 173 -8.21 -11.07 -9.79
CA THR A 173 -8.09 -11.32 -11.23
C THR A 173 -8.91 -10.30 -12.03
N GLY A 174 -8.77 -10.32 -13.37
CA GLY A 174 -9.47 -9.40 -14.27
C GLY A 174 -8.89 -7.98 -14.23
N TYR A 175 -7.59 -7.84 -14.05
CA TYR A 175 -6.90 -6.56 -14.12
C TYR A 175 -6.22 -6.34 -15.47
N GLY A 176 -6.23 -5.09 -15.93
CA GLY A 176 -5.41 -4.60 -17.03
C GLY A 176 -4.11 -3.94 -16.56
N VAL A 177 -3.11 -3.90 -17.45
CA VAL A 177 -1.86 -3.16 -17.21
C VAL A 177 -2.16 -1.69 -16.93
N GLY A 178 -1.49 -1.11 -15.94
CA GLY A 178 -1.67 0.28 -15.49
C GLY A 178 -2.81 0.49 -14.49
N GLN A 179 -3.64 -0.51 -14.21
CA GLN A 179 -4.65 -0.42 -13.15
C GLN A 179 -4.03 -0.54 -11.76
N ILE A 180 -4.74 -0.06 -10.74
CA ILE A 180 -4.36 -0.22 -9.32
C ILE A 180 -4.55 -1.67 -8.91
N ARG A 181 -3.45 -2.38 -8.65
CA ARG A 181 -3.51 -3.73 -8.07
C ARG A 181 -3.82 -3.69 -6.57
N GLY A 182 -3.48 -2.62 -5.92
CA GLY A 182 -3.61 -2.38 -4.49
C GLY A 182 -2.62 -1.34 -4.01
N ALA A 183 -2.29 -1.40 -2.73
CA ALA A 183 -1.28 -0.51 -2.13
C ALA A 183 -0.46 -1.23 -1.05
N VAL A 184 0.77 -0.77 -0.82
CA VAL A 184 1.44 -0.95 0.48
C VAL A 184 0.81 0.03 1.44
N SER A 185 0.43 -0.45 2.61
CA SER A 185 -0.11 0.35 3.70
C SER A 185 0.80 0.25 4.92
N ILE A 186 1.11 1.40 5.52
CA ILE A 186 1.84 1.52 6.78
C ILE A 186 0.94 2.22 7.79
N LYS A 187 0.87 1.63 8.97
CA LYS A 187 0.23 2.21 10.16
C LYS A 187 1.25 2.29 11.28
N ARG A 188 1.51 3.50 11.74
CA ARG A 188 2.48 3.82 12.79
C ARG A 188 1.78 4.52 13.95
N PRO A 189 1.78 3.96 15.17
CA PRO A 189 1.35 4.69 16.38
C PRO A 189 2.26 5.89 16.64
N ILE A 190 1.67 7.02 17.08
CA ILE A 190 2.39 8.27 17.42
C ILE A 190 1.81 8.91 18.69
#